data_f012ec8eea332b140291eeb654ab6a42
#
_entry.id   f012ec8eea332b140291eeb654ab6a42
#
_cell.length_a   1.000
_cell.length_b   1.000
_cell.length_c   1.000
_cell.angle_alpha   90.00
_cell.angle_beta   90.00
_cell.angle_gamma   90.00
#
_symmetry.space_group_name_H-M   'P 1'
#
loop_
_entity.id
_entity.type
_entity.pdbx_description
1 polymer ?
#
loop_
_entity_poly.entity_id
_entity_poly.type
_entity_poly.pdbx_seq_one_letter_code
_entity_poly.pdbx_strand_id
1 'polypeptide(L)'
;RNYFKLDTIVFATGYDAMTGTLINLNITGENSLNLKDYWNEGPKTYLGLQIAGFPNMFTITGPGSPSVLTNMPTAIEQHVEWITNCISFMIKNDFKKITTSEKDSVEWGKQVKEAADKTLLPTVKHSWYLGANIPNKPRVFMPYAGGLPTYTKICENITNNNYKGFLFS
;
A
#
# COMPACT_ATOMS: atom_id res chain seq x y z
N ARG A 1 33.20 -17.77 -20.94
CA ARG A 1 32.73 -16.35 -21.01
C ARG A 1 32.46 -16.04 -22.46
N ASN A 2 31.26 -15.57 -22.77
CA ASN A 2 30.91 -15.11 -24.11
C ASN A 2 31.16 -13.61 -24.18
N TYR A 3 31.79 -13.17 -25.25
CA TYR A 3 32.03 -11.76 -25.54
C TYR A 3 31.12 -11.34 -26.68
N PHE A 4 30.43 -10.21 -26.48
CA PHE A 4 29.59 -9.60 -27.50
C PHE A 4 30.19 -8.24 -27.88
N LYS A 5 30.32 -7.97 -29.17
CA LYS A 5 30.72 -6.64 -29.67
C LYS A 5 29.43 -5.82 -29.75
N LEU A 6 29.33 -4.76 -28.94
CA LEU A 6 28.13 -3.91 -28.83
C LEU A 6 28.54 -2.44 -28.96
N ASP A 7 27.68 -1.66 -29.60
CA ASP A 7 27.82 -0.20 -29.67
C ASP A 7 27.12 0.50 -28.51
N THR A 8 26.06 -0.15 -27.95
CA THR A 8 25.25 0.42 -26.86
C THR A 8 24.78 -0.68 -25.92
N ILE A 9 24.77 -0.38 -24.63
CA ILE A 9 24.15 -1.23 -23.58
C ILE A 9 23.05 -0.43 -22.92
N VAL A 10 21.84 -0.99 -22.89
CA VAL A 10 20.68 -0.41 -22.19
C VAL A 10 20.44 -1.18 -20.91
N PHE A 11 20.55 -0.50 -19.76
CA PHE A 11 20.24 -1.07 -18.46
C PHE A 11 18.75 -0.89 -18.17
N ALA A 12 17.99 -1.99 -18.18
CA ALA A 12 16.57 -2.05 -17.84
C ALA A 12 16.38 -2.94 -16.59
N THR A 13 17.07 -2.60 -15.50
CA THR A 13 17.23 -3.43 -14.30
C THR A 13 16.04 -3.37 -13.34
N GLY A 14 15.02 -2.54 -13.64
CA GLY A 14 13.85 -2.34 -12.79
C GLY A 14 14.14 -1.38 -11.63
N TYR A 15 13.12 -1.19 -10.79
CA TYR A 15 13.16 -0.32 -9.61
C TYR A 15 12.21 -0.85 -8.52
N ASP A 16 12.30 -0.29 -7.32
CA ASP A 16 11.38 -0.58 -6.22
C ASP A 16 10.06 0.16 -6.42
N ALA A 17 9.16 -0.45 -7.19
CA ALA A 17 7.95 0.20 -7.68
C ALA A 17 6.92 0.53 -6.57
N MET A 18 6.76 -0.34 -5.56
CA MET A 18 5.66 -0.23 -4.59
C MET A 18 6.00 0.64 -3.38
N THR A 19 7.25 0.59 -2.92
CA THR A 19 7.63 1.22 -1.65
C THR A 19 8.86 2.11 -1.76
N GLY A 20 9.67 1.95 -2.81
CA GLY A 20 10.97 2.62 -2.93
C GLY A 20 10.90 4.13 -2.82
N THR A 21 9.94 4.76 -3.49
CA THR A 21 9.77 6.22 -3.42
C THR A 21 9.45 6.65 -1.99
N LEU A 22 8.48 6.01 -1.33
CA LEU A 22 8.05 6.40 0.02
C LEU A 22 9.15 6.22 1.07
N ILE A 23 9.87 5.09 1.04
CA ILE A 23 10.95 4.84 2.01
C ILE A 23 12.18 5.73 1.79
N ASN A 24 12.36 6.27 0.58
CA ASN A 24 13.47 7.18 0.25
C ASN A 24 13.15 8.66 0.53
N LEU A 25 11.88 9.02 0.80
CA LEU A 25 11.48 10.37 1.17
C LEU A 25 11.79 10.74 2.65
N ASN A 26 12.33 9.80 3.42
CA ASN A 26 12.64 10.01 4.84
C ASN A 26 11.45 10.53 5.67
N ILE A 27 10.28 9.94 5.44
CA ILE A 27 9.04 10.33 6.12
C ILE A 27 9.11 9.93 7.60
N THR A 28 8.82 10.88 8.48
CA THR A 28 8.80 10.68 9.93
C THR A 28 7.39 10.89 10.46
N GLY A 29 6.86 9.91 11.17
CA GLY A 29 5.56 9.93 11.83
C GLY A 29 5.63 10.34 13.31
N GLU A 30 4.62 9.93 14.07
CA GLU A 30 4.56 10.16 15.52
C GLU A 30 5.73 9.50 16.26
N ASN A 31 6.15 10.10 17.38
CA ASN A 31 7.26 9.62 18.20
C ASN A 31 8.57 9.39 17.42
N SER A 32 8.82 10.20 16.40
CA SER A 32 9.99 10.09 15.53
C SER A 32 10.09 8.75 14.77
N LEU A 33 8.97 8.06 14.57
CA LEU A 33 8.91 6.81 13.83
C LEU A 33 9.27 7.06 12.36
N ASN A 34 10.36 6.47 11.87
CA ASN A 34 10.74 6.56 10.47
C ASN A 34 10.02 5.50 9.63
N LEU A 35 9.45 5.89 8.48
CA LEU A 35 8.69 4.97 7.63
C LEU A 35 9.54 3.81 7.10
N LYS A 36 10.79 4.05 6.78
CA LYS A 36 11.72 3.03 6.31
C LYS A 36 11.96 1.96 7.38
N ASP A 37 12.11 2.38 8.63
CA ASP A 37 12.32 1.46 9.75
C ASP A 37 11.03 0.71 10.09
N TYR A 38 9.89 1.39 10.02
CA TYR A 38 8.58 0.78 10.27
C TYR A 38 8.22 -0.30 9.21
N TRP A 39 8.69 -0.12 8.00
CA TRP A 39 8.48 -1.05 6.88
C TRP A 39 9.66 -2.00 6.62
N ASN A 40 10.59 -2.14 7.55
CA ASN A 40 11.79 -2.99 7.37
C ASN A 40 11.44 -4.47 7.11
N GLU A 41 10.34 -4.96 7.67
CA GLU A 41 9.81 -6.33 7.46
C GLU A 41 8.75 -6.40 6.34
N GLY A 42 8.53 -5.31 5.64
CA GLY A 42 7.51 -5.17 4.59
C GLY A 42 6.50 -4.07 4.91
N PRO A 43 5.77 -3.59 3.90
CA PRO A 43 4.81 -2.52 4.09
C PRO A 43 3.61 -2.97 4.91
N LYS A 44 3.25 -2.15 5.90
CA LYS A 44 2.04 -2.28 6.72
C LYS A 44 1.17 -1.07 6.48
N THR A 45 -0.04 -1.30 6.03
CA THR A 45 -1.03 -0.25 5.73
C THR A 45 -2.41 -0.71 6.16
N TYR A 46 -3.34 0.20 6.30
CA TYR A 46 -4.76 -0.12 6.36
C TYR A 46 -5.42 0.29 5.05
N LEU A 47 -6.03 -0.67 4.36
CA LEU A 47 -6.63 -0.54 3.02
C LEU A 47 -5.66 -0.12 1.89
N GLY A 48 -4.36 0.01 2.15
CA GLY A 48 -3.44 0.68 1.23
C GLY A 48 -3.63 2.18 1.16
N LEU A 49 -4.38 2.76 2.09
CA LEU A 49 -4.75 4.18 2.15
C LEU A 49 -4.07 4.91 3.27
N GLN A 50 -3.81 4.26 4.41
CA GLN A 50 -3.18 4.90 5.56
C GLN A 50 -2.21 3.97 6.29
N ILE A 51 -1.31 4.57 7.06
CA ILE A 51 -0.22 3.89 7.76
C ILE A 51 -0.30 4.25 9.25
N ALA A 52 -0.28 3.25 10.12
CA ALA A 52 -0.31 3.46 11.57
C ALA A 52 0.92 4.25 12.05
N GLY A 53 0.71 5.25 12.90
CA GLY A 53 1.76 6.14 13.36
C GLY A 53 2.12 7.29 12.41
N PHE A 54 1.45 7.40 11.25
CA PHE A 54 1.63 8.48 10.28
C PHE A 54 0.31 9.24 10.06
N PRO A 55 -0.13 10.05 11.03
CA PRO A 55 -1.42 10.72 10.96
C PRO A 55 -1.51 11.68 9.77
N ASN A 56 -2.72 11.82 9.24
CA ASN A 56 -3.05 12.67 8.09
C ASN A 56 -2.29 12.35 6.80
N MET A 57 -1.55 11.23 6.76
CA MET A 57 -0.86 10.75 5.58
C MET A 57 -1.71 9.72 4.86
N PHE A 58 -2.18 10.04 3.68
CA PHE A 58 -2.85 9.11 2.80
C PHE A 58 -1.92 8.65 1.67
N THR A 59 -2.08 7.40 1.25
CA THR A 59 -1.44 6.84 0.07
C THR A 59 -2.49 6.51 -0.98
N ILE A 60 -2.20 6.84 -2.24
CA ILE A 60 -3.03 6.48 -3.39
C ILE A 60 -2.36 5.30 -4.09
N THR A 61 -3.13 4.23 -4.32
CA THR A 61 -2.62 2.96 -4.87
C THR A 61 -1.43 2.38 -4.08
N GLY A 62 -1.44 2.62 -2.76
CA GLY A 62 -0.40 2.12 -1.84
C GLY A 62 -0.39 0.60 -1.69
N PRO A 63 0.66 0.06 -1.05
CA PRO A 63 0.71 -1.37 -0.71
C PRO A 63 -0.53 -1.79 0.08
N GLY A 64 -1.11 -2.93 -0.26
CA GLY A 64 -2.36 -3.41 0.34
C GLY A 64 -3.63 -2.96 -0.37
N SER A 65 -3.54 -2.12 -1.41
CA SER A 65 -4.66 -1.81 -2.31
C SER A 65 -4.60 -2.68 -3.57
N PRO A 66 -5.66 -2.71 -4.42
CA PRO A 66 -5.65 -3.41 -5.71
C PRO A 66 -4.50 -2.97 -6.63
N SER A 67 -4.13 -1.68 -6.59
CA SER A 67 -2.98 -1.14 -7.30
C SER A 67 -2.94 -1.65 -8.76
N VAL A 68 -1.82 -2.19 -9.19
CA VAL A 68 -1.54 -2.67 -10.55
C VAL A 68 -2.32 -3.92 -10.98
N LEU A 69 -3.05 -4.55 -10.09
CA LEU A 69 -3.93 -5.70 -10.42
C LEU A 69 -5.30 -5.26 -10.96
N THR A 70 -5.47 -3.97 -11.22
CA THR A 70 -6.65 -3.38 -11.85
C THR A 70 -6.27 -2.24 -12.79
N ASN A 71 -7.27 -1.62 -13.43
CA ASN A 71 -7.04 -0.38 -14.17
C ASN A 71 -6.63 0.73 -13.19
N MET A 72 -5.39 1.21 -13.30
CA MET A 72 -4.82 2.17 -12.35
C MET A 72 -5.60 3.48 -12.24
N PRO A 73 -6.03 4.16 -13.34
CA PRO A 73 -6.88 5.33 -13.26
C PRO A 73 -8.16 5.09 -12.44
N THR A 74 -8.86 3.98 -12.68
CA THR A 74 -10.08 3.64 -11.94
C THR A 74 -9.83 3.42 -10.44
N ALA A 75 -8.71 2.77 -10.09
CA ALA A 75 -8.32 2.62 -8.70
C ALA A 75 -7.94 3.95 -8.04
N ILE A 76 -7.28 4.83 -8.78
CA ILE A 76 -6.94 6.19 -8.30
C ILE A 76 -8.21 6.99 -8.04
N GLU A 77 -9.17 6.99 -8.96
CA GLU A 77 -10.46 7.67 -8.79
C GLU A 77 -11.17 7.20 -7.53
N GLN A 78 -11.32 5.89 -7.35
CA GLN A 78 -11.94 5.32 -6.16
C GLN A 78 -11.24 5.75 -4.86
N HIS A 79 -9.89 5.75 -4.83
CA HIS A 79 -9.13 6.20 -3.67
C HIS A 79 -9.33 7.70 -3.40
N VAL A 80 -9.28 8.54 -4.44
CA VAL A 80 -9.45 9.99 -4.33
C VAL A 80 -10.84 10.33 -3.82
N GLU A 81 -11.89 9.68 -4.35
CA GLU A 81 -13.27 9.85 -3.88
C GLU A 81 -13.41 9.46 -2.40
N TRP A 82 -12.88 8.29 -2.04
CA TRP A 82 -12.93 7.82 -0.65
C TRP A 82 -12.20 8.76 0.31
N ILE A 83 -10.99 9.20 -0.04
CA ILE A 83 -10.19 10.13 0.77
C ILE A 83 -10.90 11.49 0.89
N THR A 84 -11.46 12.00 -0.20
CA THR A 84 -12.20 13.26 -0.23
C THR A 84 -13.43 13.21 0.69
N ASN A 85 -14.18 12.10 0.65
CA ASN A 85 -15.33 11.88 1.52
C ASN A 85 -14.88 11.76 2.99
N CYS A 86 -13.75 11.10 3.25
CA CYS A 86 -13.18 10.99 4.59
C CYS A 86 -12.76 12.36 5.14
N ILE A 87 -12.09 13.18 4.36
CA ILE A 87 -11.70 14.55 4.74
C ILE A 87 -12.96 15.41 4.99
N SER A 88 -13.97 15.28 4.14
CA SER A 88 -15.26 15.97 4.34
C SER A 88 -15.95 15.55 5.64
N PHE A 89 -15.91 14.28 5.97
CA PHE A 89 -16.38 13.75 7.27
C PHE A 89 -15.59 14.34 8.44
N MET A 90 -14.27 14.42 8.32
CA MET A 90 -13.42 15.04 9.35
C MET A 90 -13.80 16.51 9.59
N ILE A 91 -13.92 17.28 8.52
CA ILE A 91 -14.29 18.71 8.59
C ILE A 91 -15.66 18.87 9.26
N LYS A 92 -16.65 18.09 8.84
CA LYS A 92 -18.01 18.16 9.39
C LYS A 92 -18.08 17.86 10.88
N ASN A 93 -17.18 17.00 11.39
CA ASN A 93 -17.15 16.59 12.79
C ASN A 93 -16.06 17.27 13.61
N ASP A 94 -15.39 18.29 13.03
CA ASP A 94 -14.28 19.08 13.65
C ASP A 94 -13.08 18.23 14.05
N PHE A 95 -12.85 17.10 13.40
CA PHE A 95 -11.65 16.29 13.57
C PHE A 95 -10.46 16.92 12.84
N LYS A 96 -9.32 16.97 13.51
CA LYS A 96 -8.07 17.55 12.98
C LYS A 96 -7.05 16.47 12.59
N LYS A 97 -7.23 15.28 13.11
CA LYS A 97 -6.31 14.16 12.90
C LYS A 97 -7.05 12.88 12.59
N ILE A 98 -6.52 12.13 11.63
CA ILE A 98 -6.91 10.75 11.34
C ILE A 98 -5.66 9.87 11.36
N THR A 99 -5.76 8.73 11.96
CA THR A 99 -4.75 7.65 11.89
C THR A 99 -5.46 6.30 11.88
N THR A 100 -4.71 5.23 11.66
CA THR A 100 -5.21 3.86 11.82
C THR A 100 -4.45 3.17 12.95
N SER A 101 -5.02 2.09 13.49
CA SER A 101 -4.33 1.28 14.51
C SER A 101 -3.38 0.27 13.87
N GLU A 102 -2.33 -0.10 14.61
CA GLU A 102 -1.44 -1.20 14.22
C GLU A 102 -2.22 -2.52 14.06
N LYS A 103 -3.20 -2.75 14.95
CA LYS A 103 -4.07 -3.94 14.91
C LYS A 103 -4.83 -4.04 13.59
N ASP A 104 -5.46 -2.94 13.13
CA ASP A 104 -6.25 -2.94 11.90
C ASP A 104 -5.33 -3.06 10.67
N SER A 105 -4.14 -2.46 10.70
CA SER A 105 -3.13 -2.61 9.65
C SER A 105 -2.65 -4.07 9.54
N VAL A 106 -2.39 -4.74 10.65
CA VAL A 106 -1.99 -6.16 10.68
C VAL A 106 -3.10 -7.07 10.17
N GLU A 107 -4.34 -6.82 10.60
CA GLU A 107 -5.49 -7.61 10.16
C GLU A 107 -5.76 -7.44 8.67
N TRP A 108 -5.63 -6.23 8.15
CA TRP A 108 -5.70 -5.97 6.72
C TRP A 108 -4.60 -6.70 5.94
N GLY A 109 -3.37 -6.69 6.47
CA GLY A 109 -2.24 -7.44 5.88
C GLY A 109 -2.54 -8.95 5.74
N LYS A 110 -3.23 -9.55 6.72
CA LYS A 110 -3.69 -10.96 6.62
C LYS A 110 -4.70 -11.14 5.49
N GLN A 111 -5.69 -10.25 5.35
CA GLN A 111 -6.67 -10.31 4.27
C GLN A 111 -6.01 -10.16 2.89
N VAL A 112 -5.02 -9.27 2.76
CA VAL A 112 -4.22 -9.13 1.53
C VAL A 112 -3.51 -10.43 1.21
N LYS A 113 -2.87 -11.05 2.21
CA LYS A 113 -2.20 -12.35 2.04
C LYS A 113 -3.17 -13.45 1.66
N GLU A 114 -4.29 -13.58 2.35
CA GLU A 114 -5.32 -14.60 2.05
C GLU A 114 -5.90 -14.45 0.64
N ALA A 115 -6.09 -13.22 0.17
CA ALA A 115 -6.53 -12.96 -1.20
C ALA A 115 -5.45 -13.37 -2.21
N ALA A 116 -4.19 -13.11 -1.92
CA ALA A 116 -3.07 -13.50 -2.77
C ALA A 116 -2.89 -15.03 -2.83
N ASP A 117 -2.99 -15.72 -1.71
CA ASP A 117 -2.80 -17.17 -1.58
C ASP A 117 -3.83 -17.98 -2.42
N LYS A 118 -4.95 -17.36 -2.80
CA LYS A 118 -5.94 -17.95 -3.74
C LYS A 118 -5.54 -17.84 -5.22
N THR A 119 -4.37 -17.28 -5.50
CA THR A 119 -3.86 -17.06 -6.86
C THR A 119 -2.48 -17.68 -7.04
N LEU A 120 -2.00 -17.72 -8.29
CA LEU A 120 -0.63 -18.16 -8.59
C LEU A 120 0.41 -17.05 -8.42
N LEU A 121 -0.02 -15.79 -8.17
CA LEU A 121 0.88 -14.64 -8.12
C LEU A 121 2.00 -14.75 -7.07
N PRO A 122 1.77 -15.25 -5.84
CA PRO A 122 2.83 -15.40 -4.86
C PRO A 122 3.89 -16.44 -5.20
N THR A 123 3.62 -17.34 -6.14
CA THR A 123 4.56 -18.42 -6.53
C THR A 123 5.68 -17.94 -7.45
N VAL A 124 5.56 -16.75 -8.02
CA VAL A 124 6.54 -16.18 -8.96
C VAL A 124 7.81 -15.77 -8.24
N LYS A 125 8.95 -16.38 -8.58
CA LYS A 125 10.22 -16.23 -7.84
C LYS A 125 10.82 -14.82 -7.87
N HIS A 126 10.65 -14.09 -8.97
CA HIS A 126 11.29 -12.78 -9.20
C HIS A 126 10.27 -11.65 -9.42
N SER A 127 9.07 -11.80 -8.84
CA SER A 127 8.02 -10.80 -8.98
C SER A 127 8.32 -9.55 -8.13
N TRP A 128 8.23 -8.38 -8.74
CA TRP A 128 8.28 -7.11 -8.04
C TRP A 128 7.05 -6.88 -7.13
N TYR A 129 5.92 -7.60 -7.34
CA TYR A 129 4.79 -7.63 -6.41
C TYR A 129 5.15 -8.16 -5.02
N LEU A 130 6.22 -8.95 -4.96
CA LEU A 130 6.79 -9.50 -3.73
C LEU A 130 8.01 -8.71 -3.24
N GLY A 131 8.44 -7.67 -3.95
CA GLY A 131 9.72 -7.02 -3.69
C GLY A 131 10.94 -7.90 -4.04
N ALA A 132 10.74 -9.03 -4.71
CA ALA A 132 11.78 -10.02 -4.97
C ALA A 132 12.83 -9.59 -6.02
N ASN A 133 12.59 -8.49 -6.71
CA ASN A 133 13.51 -7.87 -7.64
C ASN A 133 14.54 -6.95 -6.95
N ILE A 134 14.36 -6.65 -5.66
CA ILE A 134 15.26 -5.80 -4.88
C ILE A 134 16.08 -6.68 -3.93
N PRO A 135 17.42 -6.64 -3.97
CA PRO A 135 18.26 -7.41 -3.05
C PRO A 135 17.97 -7.09 -1.59
N ASN A 136 17.95 -8.13 -0.75
CA ASN A 136 17.74 -8.05 0.70
C ASN A 136 16.39 -7.45 1.15
N LYS A 137 15.46 -7.21 0.23
CA LYS A 137 14.11 -6.77 0.58
C LYS A 137 13.26 -7.94 1.07
N PRO A 138 12.46 -7.78 2.13
CA PRO A 138 11.50 -8.79 2.57
C PRO A 138 10.52 -9.15 1.45
N ARG A 139 10.23 -10.44 1.33
CA ARG A 139 9.30 -10.96 0.33
C ARG A 139 7.88 -10.93 0.87
N VAL A 140 7.19 -9.85 0.58
CA VAL A 140 5.79 -9.65 0.98
C VAL A 140 4.97 -9.33 -0.27
N PHE A 141 3.86 -10.06 -0.48
CA PHE A 141 2.95 -9.75 -1.57
C PHE A 141 2.20 -8.46 -1.26
N MET A 142 2.43 -7.44 -2.07
CA MET A 142 2.01 -6.08 -1.75
C MET A 142 0.64 -5.68 -2.30
N PRO A 143 0.20 -6.06 -3.53
CA PRO A 143 -1.12 -5.69 -4.03
C PRO A 143 -2.25 -6.49 -3.38
N TYR A 144 -3.46 -5.95 -3.31
CA TYR A 144 -4.65 -6.71 -2.93
C TYR A 144 -5.21 -7.46 -4.14
N ALA A 145 -5.19 -8.80 -4.10
CA ALA A 145 -5.59 -9.66 -5.22
C ALA A 145 -7.09 -10.02 -5.26
N GLY A 146 -7.91 -9.47 -4.35
CA GLY A 146 -9.35 -9.76 -4.30
C GLY A 146 -10.20 -8.99 -5.31
N GLY A 147 -9.57 -8.17 -6.16
CA GLY A 147 -10.23 -7.37 -7.20
C GLY A 147 -10.82 -6.05 -6.70
N LEU A 148 -10.88 -5.05 -7.59
CA LEU A 148 -11.36 -3.71 -7.27
C LEU A 148 -12.82 -3.69 -6.79
N PRO A 149 -13.78 -4.43 -7.38
CA PRO A 149 -15.16 -4.42 -6.91
C PRO A 149 -15.32 -4.91 -5.45
N THR A 150 -14.56 -5.92 -5.06
CA THR A 150 -14.55 -6.42 -3.68
C THR A 150 -13.94 -5.41 -2.73
N TYR A 151 -12.81 -4.83 -3.12
CA TYR A 151 -12.14 -3.78 -2.35
C TYR A 151 -13.02 -2.55 -2.16
N THR A 152 -13.73 -2.08 -3.20
CA THR A 152 -14.67 -0.96 -3.11
C THR A 152 -15.77 -1.24 -2.08
N LYS A 153 -16.37 -2.43 -2.10
CA LYS A 153 -17.36 -2.84 -1.09
C LYS A 153 -16.81 -2.86 0.33
N ILE A 154 -15.55 -3.27 0.50
CA ILE A 154 -14.89 -3.20 1.82
C ILE A 154 -14.76 -1.75 2.27
N CYS A 155 -14.28 -0.86 1.40
CA CYS A 155 -14.15 0.56 1.69
C CYS A 155 -15.51 1.22 2.03
N GLU A 156 -16.56 0.91 1.26
CA GLU A 156 -17.93 1.37 1.51
C GLU A 156 -18.45 0.90 2.86
N ASN A 157 -18.25 -0.38 3.18
CA ASN A 157 -18.67 -0.94 4.47
C ASN A 157 -17.96 -0.26 5.65
N ILE A 158 -16.68 0.05 5.51
CA ILE A 158 -15.89 0.78 6.51
C ILE A 158 -16.43 2.19 6.68
N THR A 159 -16.71 2.90 5.59
CA THR A 159 -17.33 4.24 5.62
C THR A 159 -18.69 4.22 6.31
N ASN A 160 -19.57 3.28 5.93
CA ASN A 160 -20.90 3.13 6.50
C ASN A 160 -20.88 2.75 8.00
N ASN A 161 -19.78 2.23 8.50
CA ASN A 161 -19.53 1.95 9.90
C ASN A 161 -18.64 3.03 10.56
N ASN A 162 -18.85 4.30 10.22
CA ASN A 162 -18.13 5.45 10.76
C ASN A 162 -16.60 5.31 10.63
N TYR A 163 -16.12 4.90 9.47
CA TYR A 163 -14.70 4.69 9.17
C TYR A 163 -14.03 3.73 10.16
N LYS A 164 -14.67 2.59 10.42
CA LYS A 164 -14.15 1.56 11.32
C LYS A 164 -12.69 1.22 11.00
N GLY A 165 -11.85 1.19 12.05
CA GLY A 165 -10.40 0.96 11.94
C GLY A 165 -9.59 2.25 11.81
N PHE A 166 -10.25 3.39 11.62
CA PHE A 166 -9.64 4.72 11.71
C PHE A 166 -9.96 5.37 13.06
N LEU A 167 -9.02 6.15 13.55
CA LEU A 167 -9.08 6.90 14.79
C LEU A 167 -9.05 8.39 14.46
N PHE A 168 -10.04 9.12 14.92
CA PHE A 168 -10.18 10.56 14.70
C PHE A 168 -9.99 11.34 15.99
N SER A 169 -9.35 12.50 15.93
CA SER A 169 -9.21 13.45 17.04
C SER A 169 -9.08 14.89 16.57
#